data_df2f4cf0cd2976f86cdc6c244b8d2178
#
_entry.id   df2f4cf0cd2976f86cdc6c244b8d2178
#
_cell.length_a   1.000
_cell.length_b   1.000
_cell.length_c   1.000
_cell.angle_alpha   90.00
_cell.angle_beta   90.00
_cell.angle_gamma   90.00
#
_symmetry.space_group_name_H-M   'P 1'
#
loop_
_entity.id
_entity.type
_entity.pdbx_description
1 polymer ?
#
loop_
_entity_poly.entity_id
_entity_poly.type
_entity_poly.pdbx_seq_one_letter_code
_entity_poly.pdbx_strand_id
1 'polypeptide(L)'
;GKIQSEKVVRGLKRPNNVDIEYGLKIGGKKVDIAVTTERMNHQLRIYSLPDMKPIDNGGIPMFEGETGTEFRDLMGIALYKNPKGKIYAMVGRKNGPTTGGYIWQYELSDNGKGQVKATFIRKFGTYSGKKEIESIAVDDALGYVYYSDEGVGVRKYYAEPSKGDQELALFATRGFSEDHEGISIYHTSARKGYILVSDQGANQFHIFPREGSAKNPHEHPELKVVKVEAKQSDGSDVTAVPLNKTFKKGLFVVMSDDKTFHYYSWEQIKKHLF
;
A
#
# COMPACT_ATOMS: atom_id res chain seq x y z
N GLY A 1 12.64 -15.24 -7.83
CA GLY A 1 12.30 -15.68 -6.48
C GLY A 1 12.03 -17.17 -6.36
N LYS A 2 12.42 -17.74 -5.24
CA LYS A 2 12.06 -19.12 -4.88
C LYS A 2 11.10 -19.08 -3.69
N ILE A 3 9.95 -19.74 -3.83
CA ILE A 3 8.99 -19.87 -2.72
C ILE A 3 9.61 -20.74 -1.64
N GLN A 4 9.61 -20.22 -0.40
CA GLN A 4 10.00 -20.96 0.82
C GLN A 4 8.74 -21.60 1.40
N SER A 5 8.47 -22.85 1.03
CA SER A 5 7.21 -23.54 1.35
C SER A 5 6.90 -23.60 2.85
N GLU A 6 7.92 -23.64 3.68
CA GLU A 6 7.83 -23.64 5.14
C GLU A 6 7.37 -22.30 5.73
N LYS A 7 7.42 -21.21 4.93
CA LYS A 7 6.99 -19.86 5.31
C LYS A 7 5.69 -19.44 4.64
N VAL A 8 5.05 -20.32 3.93
CA VAL A 8 3.76 -20.03 3.28
C VAL A 8 2.63 -20.11 4.31
N VAL A 9 1.95 -19.01 4.55
CA VAL A 9 0.72 -18.98 5.35
C VAL A 9 -0.44 -19.52 4.53
N ARG A 10 -1.21 -20.42 5.13
CA ARG A 10 -2.35 -21.08 4.48
C ARG A 10 -3.64 -20.91 5.30
N GLY A 11 -4.78 -21.10 4.63
CA GLY A 11 -6.08 -21.10 5.29
C GLY A 11 -6.68 -19.73 5.55
N LEU A 12 -6.05 -18.65 5.10
CA LEU A 12 -6.65 -17.31 5.14
C LEU A 12 -7.93 -17.24 4.30
N LYS A 13 -8.90 -16.49 4.78
CA LYS A 13 -10.23 -16.34 4.13
C LYS A 13 -10.24 -15.07 3.28
N ARG A 14 -9.87 -15.22 2.01
CA ARG A 14 -9.76 -14.14 1.01
C ARG A 14 -8.78 -13.04 1.49
N PRO A 15 -7.47 -13.34 1.62
CA PRO A 15 -6.47 -12.30 1.80
C PRO A 15 -6.47 -11.40 0.56
N ASN A 16 -6.29 -10.09 0.77
CA ASN A 16 -6.27 -9.12 -0.33
C ASN A 16 -4.86 -8.57 -0.50
N ASN A 17 -4.54 -7.48 0.20
CA ASN A 17 -3.26 -6.81 0.10
C ASN A 17 -2.35 -7.13 1.29
N VAL A 18 -1.06 -6.94 1.11
CA VAL A 18 -0.05 -7.11 2.15
C VAL A 18 0.95 -5.96 2.09
N ASP A 19 1.38 -5.50 3.25
CA ASP A 19 2.48 -4.55 3.37
C ASP A 19 3.45 -4.97 4.48
N ILE A 20 4.69 -4.47 4.41
CA ILE A 20 5.79 -4.83 5.30
C ILE A 20 6.32 -3.57 5.99
N GLU A 21 6.54 -3.66 7.30
CA GLU A 21 7.18 -2.59 8.06
C GLU A 21 8.22 -3.14 9.05
N TYR A 22 9.22 -2.32 9.37
CA TYR A 22 10.40 -2.73 10.10
C TYR A 22 10.45 -2.17 11.52
N GLY A 23 10.78 -3.05 12.48
CA GLY A 23 11.17 -2.65 13.83
C GLY A 23 10.02 -2.24 14.75
N LEU A 24 8.84 -2.86 14.62
CA LEU A 24 7.78 -2.76 15.62
C LEU A 24 8.28 -3.29 16.98
N LYS A 25 8.06 -2.54 18.06
CA LYS A 25 8.47 -2.95 19.40
C LYS A 25 7.45 -3.92 20.00
N ILE A 26 7.83 -5.19 20.16
CA ILE A 26 7.00 -6.26 20.71
C ILE A 26 7.83 -7.06 21.72
N GLY A 27 7.33 -7.25 22.95
CA GLY A 27 8.04 -7.98 24.01
C GLY A 27 9.43 -7.41 24.32
N GLY A 28 9.59 -6.08 24.20
CA GLY A 28 10.87 -5.39 24.39
C GLY A 28 11.87 -5.53 23.24
N LYS A 29 11.50 -6.20 22.13
CA LYS A 29 12.36 -6.41 20.95
C LYS A 29 11.80 -5.64 19.74
N LYS A 30 12.67 -5.36 18.77
CA LYS A 30 12.25 -4.87 17.44
C LYS A 30 11.96 -6.09 16.57
N VAL A 31 10.77 -6.11 15.98
CA VAL A 31 10.27 -7.17 15.10
C VAL A 31 9.82 -6.54 13.78
N ASP A 32 10.31 -7.08 12.67
CA ASP A 32 9.81 -6.73 11.35
C ASP A 32 8.53 -7.51 11.10
N ILE A 33 7.55 -6.87 10.46
CA ILE A 33 6.20 -7.42 10.34
C ILE A 33 5.72 -7.42 8.88
N ALA A 34 4.92 -8.44 8.55
CA ALA A 34 4.04 -8.43 7.39
C ALA A 34 2.60 -8.37 7.88
N VAL A 35 1.83 -7.43 7.33
CA VAL A 35 0.41 -7.23 7.66
C VAL A 35 -0.43 -7.45 6.42
N THR A 36 -1.42 -8.32 6.48
CA THR A 36 -2.36 -8.55 5.37
C THR A 36 -3.80 -8.38 5.82
N THR A 37 -4.62 -7.90 4.92
CA THR A 37 -6.08 -7.86 5.10
C THR A 37 -6.67 -9.24 4.83
N GLU A 38 -7.58 -9.69 5.70
CA GLU A 38 -8.36 -10.90 5.52
C GLU A 38 -9.85 -10.52 5.43
N ARG A 39 -10.36 -10.44 4.21
CA ARG A 39 -11.68 -9.84 3.90
C ARG A 39 -12.83 -10.55 4.59
N MET A 40 -12.95 -11.87 4.44
CA MET A 40 -14.10 -12.63 4.92
C MET A 40 -14.20 -12.73 6.46
N ASN A 41 -13.11 -12.47 7.16
CA ASN A 41 -13.08 -12.43 8.61
C ASN A 41 -13.05 -10.98 9.15
N HIS A 42 -13.08 -9.97 8.28
CA HIS A 42 -13.05 -8.54 8.63
C HIS A 42 -11.90 -8.18 9.59
N GLN A 43 -10.70 -8.72 9.33
CA GLN A 43 -9.56 -8.58 10.26
C GLN A 43 -8.24 -8.37 9.54
N LEU A 44 -7.27 -7.83 10.26
CA LEU A 44 -5.86 -7.89 9.88
C LEU A 44 -5.23 -9.16 10.42
N ARG A 45 -4.31 -9.74 9.63
CA ARG A 45 -3.41 -10.80 10.04
C ARG A 45 -1.99 -10.25 10.03
N ILE A 46 -1.26 -10.48 11.13
CA ILE A 46 0.07 -9.92 11.33
C ILE A 46 1.06 -11.05 11.66
N TYR A 47 2.17 -11.05 10.93
CA TYR A 47 3.22 -12.05 11.03
C TYR A 47 4.57 -11.41 11.27
N SER A 48 5.40 -12.03 12.12
CA SER A 48 6.80 -11.64 12.29
C SER A 48 7.64 -12.07 11.09
N LEU A 49 8.62 -11.27 10.71
CA LEU A 49 9.57 -11.59 9.67
C LEU A 49 10.94 -11.90 10.27
N PRO A 50 11.73 -12.81 9.68
CA PRO A 50 11.45 -13.56 8.44
C PRO A 50 10.70 -14.89 8.67
N ASP A 51 10.26 -15.19 9.89
CA ASP A 51 9.77 -16.51 10.29
C ASP A 51 8.30 -16.77 9.92
N MET A 52 7.55 -15.73 9.54
CA MET A 52 6.11 -15.79 9.23
C MET A 52 5.26 -16.37 10.38
N LYS A 53 5.67 -16.13 11.63
CA LYS A 53 4.90 -16.54 12.81
C LYS A 53 3.79 -15.54 13.10
N PRO A 54 2.54 -15.99 13.35
CA PRO A 54 1.46 -15.07 13.69
C PRO A 54 1.71 -14.43 15.07
N ILE A 55 1.53 -13.11 15.13
CA ILE A 55 1.70 -12.30 16.35
C ILE A 55 0.49 -11.40 16.62
N ASP A 56 -0.67 -11.78 16.10
CA ASP A 56 -1.93 -11.04 16.10
C ASP A 56 -3.03 -11.71 16.96
N ASN A 57 -2.67 -12.72 17.77
CA ASN A 57 -3.60 -13.50 18.57
C ASN A 57 -4.79 -14.09 17.78
N GLY A 58 -4.56 -14.49 16.52
CA GLY A 58 -5.57 -15.10 15.65
C GLY A 58 -6.29 -14.12 14.71
N GLY A 59 -5.95 -12.83 14.76
CA GLY A 59 -6.50 -11.78 13.92
C GLY A 59 -7.01 -10.60 14.74
N ILE A 60 -6.93 -9.41 14.15
CA ILE A 60 -7.37 -8.16 14.79
C ILE A 60 -8.56 -7.61 14.01
N PRO A 61 -9.77 -7.54 14.60
CA PRO A 61 -10.96 -7.01 13.93
C PRO A 61 -10.79 -5.55 13.52
N MET A 62 -11.29 -5.21 12.32
CA MET A 62 -11.25 -3.86 11.78
C MET A 62 -12.66 -3.32 11.56
N PHE A 63 -12.77 -1.99 11.49
CA PHE A 63 -14.03 -1.28 11.26
C PHE A 63 -15.12 -1.65 12.31
N GLU A 64 -14.73 -1.84 13.57
CA GLU A 64 -15.66 -2.15 14.63
C GLU A 64 -16.63 -0.97 14.85
N GLY A 65 -17.92 -1.29 14.96
CA GLY A 65 -18.99 -0.32 15.08
C GLY A 65 -19.62 0.12 13.75
N GLU A 66 -19.04 -0.25 12.60
CA GLU A 66 -19.72 -0.06 11.31
C GLU A 66 -20.89 -1.04 11.17
N THR A 67 -22.01 -0.52 10.68
CA THR A 67 -23.22 -1.30 10.39
C THR A 67 -23.23 -1.75 8.93
N GLY A 68 -23.49 -3.03 8.70
CA GLY A 68 -23.40 -3.63 7.36
C GLY A 68 -22.06 -4.33 7.13
N THR A 69 -22.12 -5.58 6.74
CA THR A 69 -20.92 -6.40 6.50
C THR A 69 -20.08 -5.86 5.35
N GLU A 70 -20.73 -5.31 4.31
CA GLU A 70 -20.08 -4.69 3.14
C GLU A 70 -19.17 -3.50 3.52
N PHE A 71 -19.43 -2.81 4.63
CA PHE A 71 -18.60 -1.71 5.13
C PHE A 71 -17.40 -2.20 5.94
N ARG A 72 -17.28 -3.50 6.14
CA ARG A 72 -16.19 -4.16 6.86
C ARG A 72 -15.36 -5.09 5.97
N ASP A 73 -15.69 -5.22 4.70
CA ASP A 73 -14.93 -6.00 3.73
C ASP A 73 -13.59 -5.32 3.44
N LEU A 74 -12.52 -5.83 4.06
CA LEU A 74 -11.20 -5.25 3.92
C LEU A 74 -10.65 -5.39 2.50
N MET A 75 -9.97 -4.33 2.05
CA MET A 75 -9.26 -4.27 0.78
C MET A 75 -7.80 -3.87 1.02
N GLY A 76 -7.41 -2.67 0.62
CA GLY A 76 -6.07 -2.16 0.71
C GLY A 76 -5.52 -2.06 2.13
N ILE A 77 -4.21 -2.21 2.25
CA ILE A 77 -3.43 -1.98 3.47
C ILE A 77 -2.13 -1.27 3.09
N ALA A 78 -1.74 -0.28 3.87
CA ALA A 78 -0.38 0.23 3.87
C ALA A 78 0.05 0.57 5.30
N LEU A 79 1.32 0.44 5.58
CA LEU A 79 1.91 0.74 6.87
C LEU A 79 2.63 2.09 6.80
N TYR A 80 2.58 2.83 7.88
CA TYR A 80 3.29 4.09 8.06
C TYR A 80 4.11 4.05 9.32
N LYS A 81 5.41 4.27 9.18
CA LYS A 81 6.29 4.45 10.32
C LYS A 81 6.71 5.91 10.45
N ASN A 82 6.25 6.53 11.50
CA ASN A 82 6.58 7.94 11.71
C ASN A 82 8.02 8.15 12.23
N PRO A 83 8.55 9.39 12.19
CA PRO A 83 9.91 9.67 12.68
C PRO A 83 10.15 9.34 14.15
N LYS A 84 9.09 9.17 14.96
CA LYS A 84 9.19 8.75 16.36
C LYS A 84 9.21 7.22 16.52
N GLY A 85 9.14 6.47 15.41
CA GLY A 85 9.14 5.02 15.38
C GLY A 85 7.80 4.35 15.73
N LYS A 86 6.69 5.10 15.78
CA LYS A 86 5.34 4.54 15.86
C LYS A 86 4.95 4.01 14.50
N ILE A 87 4.30 2.86 14.49
CA ILE A 87 3.80 2.22 13.27
C ILE A 87 2.28 2.28 13.25
N TYR A 88 1.74 2.69 12.11
CA TYR A 88 0.30 2.79 11.86
C TYR A 88 -0.08 1.93 10.66
N ALA A 89 -1.28 1.33 10.70
CA ALA A 89 -1.91 0.67 9.58
C ALA A 89 -3.00 1.57 9.00
N MET A 90 -2.92 1.85 7.69
CA MET A 90 -3.98 2.48 6.90
C MET A 90 -4.79 1.37 6.26
N VAL A 91 -6.04 1.22 6.67
CA VAL A 91 -6.89 0.09 6.23
C VAL A 91 -8.02 0.62 5.36
N GLY A 92 -8.09 0.10 4.14
CA GLY A 92 -9.18 0.32 3.20
C GLY A 92 -10.23 -0.78 3.27
N ARG A 93 -11.33 -0.54 2.63
CA ARG A 93 -12.47 -1.47 2.54
C ARG A 93 -13.07 -1.44 1.14
N LYS A 94 -13.83 -2.46 0.80
CA LYS A 94 -14.43 -2.59 -0.52
C LYS A 94 -15.51 -1.53 -0.77
N ASN A 95 -16.31 -1.24 0.23
CA ASN A 95 -17.38 -0.27 0.16
C ASN A 95 -17.40 0.59 1.43
N GLY A 96 -17.88 1.82 1.32
CA GLY A 96 -17.86 2.73 2.47
C GLY A 96 -18.59 4.04 2.22
N PRO A 97 -18.56 4.95 3.21
CA PRO A 97 -19.25 6.21 3.11
C PRO A 97 -18.61 7.11 2.04
N THR A 98 -19.45 7.70 1.19
CA THR A 98 -19.04 8.76 0.25
C THR A 98 -18.96 10.13 0.91
N THR A 99 -19.36 10.23 2.18
CA THR A 99 -19.35 11.46 3.00
C THR A 99 -18.01 11.72 3.70
N GLY A 100 -17.00 10.88 3.43
CA GLY A 100 -15.66 10.94 4.06
C GLY A 100 -15.44 9.85 5.11
N GLY A 101 -14.18 9.70 5.55
CA GLY A 101 -13.81 8.71 6.55
C GLY A 101 -13.75 7.27 6.02
N TYR A 102 -13.42 7.11 4.76
CA TYR A 102 -13.35 5.81 4.11
C TYR A 102 -12.17 4.95 4.61
N ILE A 103 -10.98 5.54 4.77
CA ILE A 103 -9.78 4.89 5.31
C ILE A 103 -9.77 5.03 6.82
N TRP A 104 -9.51 3.92 7.53
CA TRP A 104 -9.27 3.97 8.97
C TRP A 104 -7.80 3.74 9.27
N GLN A 105 -7.28 4.55 10.20
CA GLN A 105 -5.89 4.48 10.65
C GLN A 105 -5.81 3.97 12.09
N TYR A 106 -4.98 2.95 12.28
CA TYR A 106 -4.76 2.29 13.57
C TYR A 106 -3.30 2.34 13.97
N GLU A 107 -2.98 2.62 15.22
CA GLU A 107 -1.62 2.46 15.77
C GLU A 107 -1.40 0.99 16.14
N LEU A 108 -0.35 0.39 15.62
CA LEU A 108 0.08 -0.97 15.96
C LEU A 108 1.07 -0.91 17.12
N SER A 109 0.82 -1.67 18.17
CA SER A 109 1.67 -1.69 19.37
C SER A 109 1.61 -3.03 20.09
N ASP A 110 2.51 -3.23 21.05
CA ASP A 110 2.49 -4.40 21.94
C ASP A 110 1.25 -4.35 22.86
N ASN A 111 0.57 -5.48 23.01
CA ASN A 111 -0.52 -5.64 23.96
C ASN A 111 -0.06 -5.94 25.39
N GLY A 112 1.26 -5.94 25.66
CA GLY A 112 1.88 -6.30 26.91
C GLY A 112 2.07 -7.82 27.13
N LYS A 113 1.69 -8.64 26.15
CA LYS A 113 1.83 -10.11 26.17
C LYS A 113 2.65 -10.62 24.99
N GLY A 114 3.41 -9.74 24.31
CA GLY A 114 4.22 -10.10 23.15
C GLY A 114 3.43 -10.34 21.88
N GLN A 115 2.20 -9.79 21.79
CA GLN A 115 1.35 -9.83 20.61
C GLN A 115 0.99 -8.40 20.18
N VAL A 116 0.64 -8.23 18.91
CA VAL A 116 0.20 -6.93 18.38
C VAL A 116 -1.25 -6.66 18.75
N LYS A 117 -1.53 -5.42 19.13
CA LYS A 117 -2.87 -4.83 19.14
C LYS A 117 -2.92 -3.65 18.19
N ALA A 118 -4.09 -3.37 17.62
CA ALA A 118 -4.37 -2.17 16.85
C ALA A 118 -5.31 -1.25 17.64
N THR A 119 -4.94 0.01 17.76
CA THR A 119 -5.76 1.03 18.43
C THR A 119 -6.24 2.02 17.37
N PHE A 120 -7.55 2.20 17.25
CA PHE A 120 -8.13 3.17 16.33
C PHE A 120 -7.65 4.60 16.67
N ILE A 121 -7.22 5.35 15.65
CA ILE A 121 -6.69 6.72 15.78
C ILE A 121 -7.61 7.73 15.11
N ARG A 122 -7.92 7.51 13.83
CA ARG A 122 -8.79 8.40 13.04
C ARG A 122 -9.36 7.69 11.84
N LYS A 123 -10.37 8.32 11.25
CA LYS A 123 -10.85 7.99 9.90
C LYS A 123 -10.69 9.21 9.00
N PHE A 124 -10.29 9.00 7.75
CA PHE A 124 -10.09 10.06 6.76
C PHE A 124 -10.35 9.52 5.36
N GLY A 125 -10.23 10.40 4.38
CA GLY A 125 -10.29 10.04 2.98
C GLY A 125 -11.68 10.10 2.38
N THR A 126 -11.71 10.60 1.15
CA THR A 126 -12.90 10.69 0.30
C THR A 126 -13.01 9.44 -0.56
N TYR A 127 -14.22 8.98 -0.78
CA TYR A 127 -14.56 7.89 -1.67
C TYR A 127 -15.64 8.36 -2.65
N SER A 128 -15.42 8.11 -3.95
CA SER A 128 -16.35 8.55 -5.00
C SER A 128 -17.64 7.74 -5.06
N GLY A 129 -17.60 6.50 -4.58
CA GLY A 129 -18.72 5.55 -4.75
C GLY A 129 -18.84 4.98 -6.15
N LYS A 130 -17.85 5.22 -7.05
CA LYS A 130 -17.91 4.73 -8.42
C LYS A 130 -17.52 3.25 -8.54
N LYS A 131 -16.34 2.90 -8.00
CA LYS A 131 -15.78 1.56 -7.99
C LYS A 131 -15.18 1.25 -6.62
N GLU A 132 -14.01 0.63 -6.54
CA GLU A 132 -13.37 0.23 -5.29
C GLU A 132 -12.16 1.12 -4.95
N ILE A 133 -11.60 0.94 -3.76
CA ILE A 133 -10.29 1.45 -3.37
C ILE A 133 -9.48 0.24 -2.90
N GLU A 134 -8.70 -0.33 -3.81
CA GLU A 134 -7.89 -1.50 -3.50
C GLU A 134 -6.49 -1.11 -3.04
N SER A 135 -5.86 -0.19 -3.73
CA SER A 135 -4.46 0.14 -3.48
C SER A 135 -4.31 1.32 -2.54
N ILE A 136 -3.46 1.11 -1.53
CA ILE A 136 -2.97 2.16 -0.64
C ILE A 136 -1.44 2.07 -0.62
N ALA A 137 -0.74 3.20 -0.71
CA ALA A 137 0.70 3.28 -0.57
C ALA A 137 1.09 4.41 0.38
N VAL A 138 2.14 4.20 1.17
CA VAL A 138 2.64 5.20 2.11
C VAL A 138 4.08 5.56 1.79
N ASP A 139 4.39 6.82 1.88
CA ASP A 139 5.72 7.38 1.81
C ASP A 139 6.16 7.84 3.19
N ASP A 140 6.85 7.00 3.93
CA ASP A 140 7.32 7.29 5.28
C ASP A 140 8.21 8.53 5.35
N ALA A 141 9.09 8.68 4.38
CA ALA A 141 10.09 9.75 4.38
C ALA A 141 9.47 11.13 4.12
N LEU A 142 8.41 11.20 3.33
CA LEU A 142 7.67 12.44 3.06
C LEU A 142 6.44 12.58 3.94
N GLY A 143 5.98 11.49 4.58
CA GLY A 143 4.82 11.45 5.47
C GLY A 143 3.50 11.59 4.73
N TYR A 144 3.38 10.99 3.55
CA TYR A 144 2.16 11.00 2.75
C TYR A 144 1.58 9.60 2.57
N VAL A 145 0.27 9.53 2.48
CA VAL A 145 -0.49 8.36 2.06
C VAL A 145 -1.20 8.65 0.76
N TYR A 146 -1.20 7.68 -0.14
CA TYR A 146 -1.84 7.69 -1.44
C TYR A 146 -2.80 6.51 -1.54
N TYR A 147 -3.92 6.69 -2.19
CA TYR A 147 -4.79 5.57 -2.55
C TYR A 147 -5.50 5.81 -3.87
N SER A 148 -5.78 4.72 -4.58
CA SER A 148 -6.52 4.72 -5.83
C SER A 148 -8.03 4.76 -5.56
N ASP A 149 -8.70 5.85 -5.92
CA ASP A 149 -10.17 5.90 -6.03
C ASP A 149 -10.50 5.57 -7.48
N GLU A 150 -10.79 4.31 -7.75
CA GLU A 150 -10.91 3.76 -9.09
C GLU A 150 -11.94 4.49 -9.94
N GLY A 151 -11.58 4.73 -11.20
CA GLY A 151 -12.36 5.55 -12.13
C GLY A 151 -12.38 7.04 -11.82
N VAL A 152 -11.55 7.51 -10.88
CA VAL A 152 -11.41 8.93 -10.50
C VAL A 152 -9.95 9.38 -10.56
N GLY A 153 -9.05 8.68 -9.84
CA GLY A 153 -7.64 9.04 -9.74
C GLY A 153 -7.02 8.64 -8.41
N VAL A 154 -5.82 9.14 -8.17
CA VAL A 154 -5.07 8.90 -6.93
C VAL A 154 -5.23 10.09 -5.99
N ARG A 155 -5.69 9.81 -4.76
CA ARG A 155 -5.85 10.79 -3.69
C ARG A 155 -4.66 10.79 -2.77
N LYS A 156 -4.28 11.96 -2.26
CA LYS A 156 -3.12 12.17 -1.39
C LYS A 156 -3.53 12.85 -0.09
N TYR A 157 -3.05 12.32 1.03
CA TYR A 157 -3.26 12.85 2.37
C TYR A 157 -1.97 12.82 3.19
N TYR A 158 -1.96 13.47 4.37
CA TYR A 158 -0.90 13.26 5.35
C TYR A 158 -1.08 11.89 6.04
N ALA A 159 0.03 11.13 6.14
CA ALA A 159 0.08 9.88 6.89
C ALA A 159 0.15 10.13 8.41
N GLU A 160 0.78 11.23 8.85
CA GLU A 160 0.89 11.60 10.27
C GLU A 160 -0.46 12.11 10.80
N PRO A 161 -1.08 11.44 11.81
CA PRO A 161 -2.40 11.79 12.29
C PRO A 161 -2.55 13.23 12.78
N SER A 162 -1.49 13.79 13.39
CA SER A 162 -1.50 15.15 13.93
C SER A 162 -1.55 16.25 12.86
N LYS A 163 -1.38 15.90 11.58
CA LYS A 163 -1.45 16.86 10.46
C LYS A 163 -2.86 17.01 9.87
N GLY A 164 -3.86 16.35 10.45
CA GLY A 164 -5.24 16.43 10.01
C GLY A 164 -5.58 15.47 8.86
N ASP A 165 -6.81 15.57 8.39
CA ASP A 165 -7.44 14.64 7.45
C ASP A 165 -7.88 15.30 6.13
N GLN A 166 -7.36 16.50 5.85
CA GLN A 166 -7.64 17.22 4.60
C GLN A 166 -6.95 16.57 3.41
N GLU A 167 -7.67 16.43 2.30
CA GLU A 167 -7.11 16.03 1.01
C GLU A 167 -6.11 17.08 0.50
N LEU A 168 -4.91 16.62 0.14
CA LEU A 168 -3.82 17.46 -0.34
C LEU A 168 -3.77 17.54 -1.86
N ALA A 169 -4.16 16.46 -2.53
CA ALA A 169 -4.19 16.37 -3.99
C ALA A 169 -5.10 15.25 -4.46
N LEU A 170 -5.61 15.44 -5.67
CA LEU A 170 -6.17 14.41 -6.53
C LEU A 170 -5.42 14.52 -7.87
N PHE A 171 -4.73 13.46 -8.27
CA PHE A 171 -3.96 13.41 -9.51
C PHE A 171 -4.20 12.09 -10.26
N ALA A 172 -3.50 11.83 -11.36
CA ALA A 172 -3.73 10.64 -12.19
C ALA A 172 -5.20 10.55 -12.69
N THR A 173 -5.83 11.68 -12.98
CA THR A 173 -7.27 11.76 -13.30
C THR A 173 -7.57 11.58 -14.79
N ARG A 174 -6.55 11.38 -15.63
CA ARG A 174 -6.67 11.28 -17.10
C ARG A 174 -5.68 10.26 -17.65
N GLY A 175 -5.98 9.73 -18.82
CA GLY A 175 -5.08 8.84 -19.56
C GLY A 175 -5.16 7.38 -19.18
N PHE A 176 -5.93 7.02 -18.19
CA PHE A 176 -6.18 5.63 -17.79
C PHE A 176 -7.31 5.02 -18.62
N SER A 177 -7.12 3.77 -19.01
CA SER A 177 -8.08 3.04 -19.85
C SER A 177 -9.24 2.52 -19.03
N GLU A 178 -8.96 2.05 -17.82
CA GLU A 178 -9.94 1.47 -16.90
C GLU A 178 -9.59 1.84 -15.45
N ASP A 179 -9.18 0.86 -14.64
CA ASP A 179 -9.02 1.01 -13.21
C ASP A 179 -7.61 1.45 -12.83
N HIS A 180 -7.56 2.33 -11.83
CA HIS A 180 -6.35 2.70 -11.12
C HIS A 180 -6.13 1.64 -10.05
N GLU A 181 -5.17 0.76 -10.27
CA GLU A 181 -4.87 -0.32 -9.33
C GLU A 181 -3.61 -0.04 -8.52
N GLY A 182 -2.68 -0.99 -8.45
CA GLY A 182 -1.49 -0.92 -7.63
C GLY A 182 -0.73 0.41 -7.69
N ILE A 183 -0.38 0.95 -6.54
CA ILE A 183 0.49 2.11 -6.39
C ILE A 183 1.80 1.65 -5.77
N SER A 184 2.93 1.99 -6.39
CA SER A 184 4.27 1.69 -5.88
C SER A 184 5.13 2.96 -5.85
N ILE A 185 6.08 3.05 -4.90
CA ILE A 185 6.91 4.24 -4.73
C ILE A 185 8.40 3.88 -4.83
N TYR A 186 9.04 4.28 -5.93
CA TYR A 186 10.49 4.11 -6.11
C TYR A 186 11.26 5.32 -5.59
N HIS A 187 12.22 5.08 -4.71
CA HIS A 187 13.03 6.11 -4.08
C HIS A 187 14.37 6.27 -4.82
N THR A 188 14.62 7.43 -5.42
CA THR A 188 15.94 7.78 -5.96
C THR A 188 16.84 8.44 -4.92
N SER A 189 16.23 9.05 -3.91
CA SER A 189 16.88 9.62 -2.72
C SER A 189 15.87 9.70 -1.57
N ALA A 190 16.25 10.22 -0.43
CA ALA A 190 15.36 10.45 0.71
C ALA A 190 14.08 11.25 0.34
N ARG A 191 14.18 12.18 -0.61
CA ARG A 191 13.07 13.09 -0.96
C ARG A 191 12.60 13.02 -2.41
N LYS A 192 13.32 12.32 -3.29
CA LYS A 192 13.03 12.25 -4.73
C LYS A 192 12.74 10.83 -5.16
N GLY A 193 11.99 10.70 -6.24
CA GLY A 193 11.65 9.39 -6.79
C GLY A 193 10.45 9.43 -7.72
N TYR A 194 9.78 8.30 -7.82
CA TYR A 194 8.66 8.12 -8.72
C TYR A 194 7.52 7.40 -8.00
N ILE A 195 6.29 7.82 -8.31
CA ILE A 195 5.07 7.09 -8.00
C ILE A 195 4.66 6.38 -9.29
N LEU A 196 4.44 5.07 -9.21
CA LEU A 196 3.99 4.24 -10.30
C LEU A 196 2.54 3.84 -10.02
N VAL A 197 1.63 4.10 -10.93
CA VAL A 197 0.20 3.77 -10.81
C VAL A 197 -0.19 2.85 -11.95
N SER A 198 -0.73 1.67 -11.62
CA SER A 198 -1.19 0.70 -12.61
C SER A 198 -2.43 1.20 -13.35
N ASP A 199 -2.40 1.12 -14.68
CA ASP A 199 -3.55 1.17 -15.57
C ASP A 199 -3.82 -0.27 -16.01
N GLN A 200 -4.70 -0.95 -15.27
CA GLN A 200 -4.95 -2.39 -15.40
C GLN A 200 -5.37 -2.75 -16.82
N GLY A 201 -6.33 -2.06 -17.38
CA GLY A 201 -6.90 -2.38 -18.70
C GLY A 201 -5.91 -2.22 -19.86
N ALA A 202 -4.89 -1.36 -19.72
CA ALA A 202 -3.88 -1.13 -20.75
C ALA A 202 -2.56 -1.87 -20.53
N ASN A 203 -2.41 -2.62 -19.43
CA ASN A 203 -1.17 -3.31 -19.05
C ASN A 203 0.04 -2.36 -19.04
N GLN A 204 -0.12 -1.23 -18.36
CA GLN A 204 0.89 -0.17 -18.30
C GLN A 204 0.89 0.53 -16.94
N PHE A 205 1.94 1.29 -16.68
CA PHE A 205 2.07 2.10 -15.48
C PHE A 205 2.28 3.56 -15.85
N HIS A 206 1.50 4.44 -15.23
CA HIS A 206 1.69 5.88 -15.29
C HIS A 206 2.67 6.30 -14.21
N ILE A 207 3.64 7.13 -14.57
CA ILE A 207 4.76 7.52 -13.71
C ILE A 207 4.65 9.00 -13.37
N PHE A 208 4.72 9.29 -12.07
CA PHE A 208 4.60 10.65 -11.52
C PHE A 208 5.81 10.98 -10.64
N PRO A 209 6.19 12.27 -10.50
CA PRO A 209 7.25 12.65 -9.56
C PRO A 209 6.77 12.45 -8.12
N ARG A 210 7.55 11.73 -7.32
CA ARG A 210 7.27 11.47 -5.90
C ARG A 210 7.20 12.75 -5.08
N GLU A 211 8.14 13.66 -5.33
CA GLU A 211 8.27 14.93 -4.62
C GLU A 211 7.28 16.01 -5.05
N GLY A 212 6.47 15.74 -6.07
CA GLY A 212 5.63 16.74 -6.72
C GLY A 212 6.38 17.59 -7.74
N SER A 213 5.83 18.74 -8.12
CA SER A 213 6.51 19.71 -8.99
C SER A 213 7.50 20.57 -8.22
N ALA A 214 8.35 21.30 -8.94
CA ALA A 214 9.30 22.22 -8.31
C ALA A 214 8.64 23.36 -7.50
N LYS A 215 7.36 23.65 -7.78
CA LYS A 215 6.60 24.75 -7.15
C LYS A 215 5.63 24.25 -6.08
N ASN A 216 5.16 23.03 -6.20
CA ASN A 216 4.11 22.48 -5.34
C ASN A 216 4.32 20.98 -5.07
N PRO A 217 4.58 20.56 -3.82
CA PRO A 217 4.78 19.16 -3.47
C PRO A 217 3.51 18.30 -3.63
N HIS A 218 2.37 18.92 -3.92
CA HIS A 218 1.09 18.25 -4.12
C HIS A 218 0.64 18.24 -5.59
N GLU A 219 1.45 18.77 -6.50
CA GLU A 219 1.23 18.71 -7.93
C GLU A 219 2.07 17.58 -8.54
N HIS A 220 1.42 16.54 -9.05
CA HIS A 220 2.07 15.36 -9.63
C HIS A 220 1.77 15.28 -11.13
N PRO A 221 2.51 16.03 -11.99
CA PRO A 221 2.34 15.93 -13.44
C PRO A 221 2.79 14.54 -13.93
N GLU A 222 2.06 13.98 -14.88
CA GLU A 222 2.49 12.72 -15.49
C GLU A 222 3.81 12.93 -16.24
N LEU A 223 4.79 12.07 -15.94
CA LEU A 223 6.10 12.09 -16.59
C LEU A 223 6.15 11.17 -17.80
N LYS A 224 5.55 9.99 -17.67
CA LYS A 224 5.63 8.95 -18.69
C LYS A 224 4.59 7.85 -18.43
N VAL A 225 4.27 7.12 -19.50
CA VAL A 225 3.55 5.84 -19.42
C VAL A 225 4.48 4.72 -19.87
N VAL A 226 4.57 3.64 -19.10
CA VAL A 226 5.45 2.50 -19.36
C VAL A 226 4.61 1.24 -19.49
N LYS A 227 4.64 0.62 -20.67
CA LYS A 227 4.00 -0.69 -20.91
C LYS A 227 4.82 -1.80 -20.27
N VAL A 228 4.12 -2.80 -19.76
CA VAL A 228 4.70 -4.02 -19.16
C VAL A 228 4.14 -5.27 -19.83
N GLU A 229 4.81 -6.41 -19.65
CA GLU A 229 4.33 -7.70 -20.15
C GLU A 229 3.28 -8.34 -19.24
N ALA A 230 3.29 -7.99 -17.94
CA ALA A 230 2.28 -8.42 -16.99
C ALA A 230 0.91 -7.90 -17.43
N LYS A 231 -0.13 -8.72 -17.25
CA LYS A 231 -1.50 -8.43 -17.69
C LYS A 231 -2.42 -8.26 -16.51
N GLN A 232 -3.37 -7.32 -16.61
CA GLN A 232 -4.43 -7.11 -15.62
C GLN A 232 -3.87 -7.03 -14.20
N SER A 233 -2.89 -6.14 -13.99
CA SER A 233 -2.16 -6.06 -12.71
C SER A 233 -2.94 -5.33 -11.65
N ASP A 234 -3.42 -6.06 -10.63
CA ASP A 234 -4.03 -5.50 -9.42
C ASP A 234 -2.98 -5.02 -8.41
N GLY A 235 -1.81 -5.66 -8.39
CA GLY A 235 -0.80 -5.37 -7.38
C GLY A 235 0.62 -5.26 -7.93
N SER A 236 1.35 -4.30 -7.39
CA SER A 236 2.77 -4.13 -7.69
C SER A 236 3.52 -3.59 -6.47
N ASP A 237 4.81 -3.84 -6.43
CA ASP A 237 5.69 -3.20 -5.46
C ASP A 237 7.09 -2.98 -6.05
N VAL A 238 7.82 -1.99 -5.50
CA VAL A 238 9.13 -1.60 -6.02
C VAL A 238 10.12 -1.28 -4.90
N THR A 239 11.34 -1.76 -5.05
CA THR A 239 12.44 -1.38 -4.16
C THR A 239 13.60 -0.77 -4.94
N ALA A 240 14.26 0.23 -4.35
CA ALA A 240 15.50 0.79 -4.89
C ALA A 240 16.77 0.11 -4.34
N VAL A 241 16.61 -0.88 -3.46
CA VAL A 241 17.73 -1.60 -2.84
C VAL A 241 18.41 -2.50 -3.88
N PRO A 242 19.73 -2.42 -4.04
CA PRO A 242 20.47 -3.36 -4.87
C PRO A 242 20.35 -4.79 -4.32
N LEU A 243 19.83 -5.71 -5.11
CA LEU A 243 19.62 -7.10 -4.68
C LEU A 243 20.70 -8.05 -5.20
N ASN A 244 21.09 -7.91 -6.46
CA ASN A 244 22.08 -8.76 -7.12
C ASN A 244 22.56 -8.14 -8.45
N LYS A 245 23.32 -8.90 -9.26
CA LYS A 245 23.86 -8.42 -10.54
C LYS A 245 22.80 -8.04 -11.58
N THR A 246 21.61 -8.62 -11.52
CA THR A 246 20.48 -8.31 -12.41
C THR A 246 19.71 -7.09 -11.94
N PHE A 247 19.53 -6.94 -10.61
CA PHE A 247 18.74 -5.88 -10.00
C PHE A 247 19.63 -4.91 -9.21
N LYS A 248 20.58 -4.26 -9.93
CA LYS A 248 21.59 -3.38 -9.32
C LYS A 248 21.01 -2.06 -8.77
N LYS A 249 19.90 -1.60 -9.33
CA LYS A 249 19.19 -0.37 -8.95
C LYS A 249 17.80 -0.66 -8.37
N GLY A 250 17.56 -1.92 -7.98
CA GLY A 250 16.29 -2.36 -7.42
C GLY A 250 15.45 -3.18 -8.40
N LEU A 251 14.33 -3.61 -7.88
CA LEU A 251 13.40 -4.53 -8.49
C LEU A 251 11.99 -3.93 -8.47
N PHE A 252 11.29 -4.00 -9.59
CA PHE A 252 9.87 -3.76 -9.70
C PHE A 252 9.16 -5.10 -9.92
N VAL A 253 8.24 -5.45 -9.03
CA VAL A 253 7.45 -6.69 -9.07
C VAL A 253 6.03 -6.33 -9.45
N VAL A 254 5.47 -7.03 -10.41
CA VAL A 254 4.12 -6.80 -10.93
C VAL A 254 3.36 -8.13 -10.95
N MET A 255 2.20 -8.16 -10.34
CA MET A 255 1.28 -9.30 -10.42
C MET A 255 0.69 -9.39 -11.84
N SER A 256 0.41 -10.60 -12.29
CA SER A 256 -0.23 -10.86 -13.58
C SER A 256 -1.41 -11.84 -13.42
N ASP A 257 -2.44 -11.70 -14.25
CA ASP A 257 -3.68 -12.48 -14.21
C ASP A 257 -3.48 -14.00 -14.38
N ASP A 258 -2.35 -14.40 -14.99
CA ASP A 258 -1.95 -15.80 -15.13
C ASP A 258 -1.39 -16.42 -13.84
N LYS A 259 -1.53 -15.73 -12.69
CA LYS A 259 -1.04 -16.12 -11.35
C LYS A 259 0.48 -16.15 -11.26
N THR A 260 1.17 -15.33 -12.03
CA THR A 260 2.62 -15.12 -11.96
C THR A 260 2.97 -13.74 -11.41
N PHE A 261 4.21 -13.58 -11.00
CA PHE A 261 4.82 -12.30 -10.70
C PHE A 261 5.92 -12.03 -11.71
N HIS A 262 5.81 -10.92 -12.43
CA HIS A 262 6.82 -10.45 -13.35
C HIS A 262 7.83 -9.59 -12.60
N TYR A 263 9.12 -9.81 -12.88
CA TYR A 263 10.23 -9.11 -12.26
C TYR A 263 10.95 -8.25 -13.28
N TYR A 264 10.90 -6.94 -13.09
CA TYR A 264 11.57 -5.95 -13.95
C TYR A 264 12.72 -5.31 -13.16
N SER A 265 13.92 -5.22 -13.75
CA SER A 265 14.96 -4.39 -13.16
C SER A 265 14.58 -2.92 -13.29
N TRP A 266 14.96 -2.11 -12.30
CA TRP A 266 14.68 -0.68 -12.40
C TRP A 266 15.37 -0.05 -13.63
N GLU A 267 16.50 -0.58 -14.06
CA GLU A 267 17.18 -0.14 -15.26
C GLU A 267 16.35 -0.36 -16.54
N GLN A 268 15.55 -1.42 -16.60
CA GLN A 268 14.60 -1.64 -17.72
C GLN A 268 13.51 -0.58 -17.69
N ILE A 269 12.88 -0.35 -16.54
CA ILE A 269 11.84 0.69 -16.37
C ILE A 269 12.41 2.08 -16.72
N LYS A 270 13.61 2.40 -16.20
CA LYS A 270 14.25 3.69 -16.41
C LYS A 270 14.55 4.01 -17.89
N LYS A 271 14.86 3.01 -18.72
CA LYS A 271 15.06 3.22 -20.17
C LYS A 271 13.85 3.78 -20.90
N HIS A 272 12.66 3.60 -20.34
CA HIS A 272 11.42 4.14 -20.87
C HIS A 272 11.07 5.51 -20.30
N LEU A 273 11.79 5.98 -19.26
CA LEU A 273 11.55 7.27 -18.61
C LEU A 273 12.31 8.42 -19.30
N PHE A 274 13.46 8.09 -19.94
CA PHE A 274 14.37 9.09 -20.54
C PHE A 274 14.79 8.72 -21.95
#